data_f614d3afdf840af625a9f202413a544b
#
_entry.id   f614d3afdf840af625a9f202413a544b
#
_cell.length_a   1.000
_cell.length_b   1.000
_cell.length_c   1.000
_cell.angle_alpha   90.00
_cell.angle_beta   90.00
_cell.angle_gamma   90.00
#
_symmetry.space_group_name_H-M   'P 1'
#
loop_
_entity.id
_entity.type
_entity.pdbx_description
1 polymer ?
#
loop_
_entity_poly.entity_id
_entity_poly.type
_entity_poly.pdbx_seq_one_letter_code
_entity_poly.pdbx_strand_id
1 'polypeptide(L)'
;MKCEHCHKDNRDIAKFCRWCGSPLSAHNLLDKIIGLDEVKQQMRLIVETYTYLHSRKDIANVRLSINTIIVGETGTGKTMLAEIIRDYFYQHKIIEKSKLTLVDAVDFHRFVDKWDDNIKKAKGGILFFDNVQKLLSDKYSNQVNPLDKLFVEMDHWKDDPI
;
A
#
# COMPACT_ATOMS: atom_id res chain seq x y z
N MET A 1 -20.65 0.53 18.50
CA MET A 1 -20.38 -0.25 17.26
C MET A 1 -20.19 -1.72 17.57
N LYS A 2 -20.60 -2.64 16.69
CA LYS A 2 -20.35 -4.08 16.85
C LYS A 2 -18.97 -4.45 16.30
N CYS A 3 -18.26 -5.33 17.00
CA CYS A 3 -17.03 -5.92 16.52
C CYS A 3 -17.36 -7.00 15.48
N GLU A 4 -16.79 -6.92 14.30
CA GLU A 4 -17.02 -7.89 13.24
C GLU A 4 -16.39 -9.27 13.53
N HIS A 5 -15.31 -9.29 14.32
CA HIS A 5 -14.64 -10.54 14.67
C HIS A 5 -15.37 -11.35 15.74
N CYS A 6 -15.87 -10.72 16.81
CA CYS A 6 -16.53 -11.43 17.91
C CYS A 6 -18.01 -11.04 18.11
N HIS A 7 -18.55 -10.17 17.27
CA HIS A 7 -19.93 -9.69 17.23
C HIS A 7 -20.44 -9.01 18.51
N LYS A 8 -19.53 -8.67 19.45
CA LYS A 8 -19.89 -8.00 20.70
C LYS A 8 -19.88 -6.50 20.55
N ASP A 9 -20.75 -5.82 21.31
CA ASP A 9 -20.87 -4.38 21.27
C ASP A 9 -19.71 -3.70 21.98
N ASN A 10 -19.25 -2.60 21.38
CA ASN A 10 -18.19 -1.75 21.85
C ASN A 10 -18.65 -0.27 21.81
N ARG A 11 -17.92 0.59 22.52
CA ARG A 11 -18.16 2.05 22.43
C ARG A 11 -17.84 2.55 21.01
N ASP A 12 -18.59 3.52 20.50
CA ASP A 12 -18.43 4.03 19.12
C ASP A 12 -17.07 4.68 18.85
N ILE A 13 -16.38 5.12 19.89
CA ILE A 13 -15.04 5.72 19.84
C ILE A 13 -13.91 4.70 20.09
N ALA A 14 -14.23 3.43 20.31
CA ALA A 14 -13.22 2.42 20.63
C ALA A 14 -12.38 2.07 19.39
N LYS A 15 -11.06 2.14 19.53
CA LYS A 15 -10.11 1.74 18.46
C LYS A 15 -9.93 0.22 18.38
N PHE A 16 -10.13 -0.46 19.50
CA PHE A 16 -9.98 -1.91 19.61
C PHE A 16 -11.18 -2.51 20.33
N CYS A 17 -11.54 -3.72 19.95
CA CYS A 17 -12.57 -4.47 20.64
C CYS A 17 -12.12 -4.83 22.06
N ARG A 18 -12.89 -4.41 23.05
CA ARG A 18 -12.61 -4.72 24.47
C ARG A 18 -12.68 -6.21 24.80
N TRP A 19 -13.26 -7.02 23.93
CA TRP A 19 -13.51 -8.44 24.18
C TRP A 19 -12.49 -9.37 23.49
N CYS A 20 -12.11 -9.06 22.23
CA CYS A 20 -11.21 -9.91 21.45
C CYS A 20 -9.93 -9.19 21.02
N GLY A 21 -9.77 -7.90 21.36
CA GLY A 21 -8.59 -7.12 21.00
C GLY A 21 -8.51 -6.73 19.52
N SER A 22 -9.44 -7.18 18.66
CA SER A 22 -9.43 -6.83 17.25
C SER A 22 -9.65 -5.32 17.04
N PRO A 23 -8.97 -4.70 16.06
CA PRO A 23 -9.19 -3.29 15.76
C PRO A 23 -10.63 -3.07 15.26
N LEU A 24 -11.30 -2.07 15.84
CA LEU A 24 -12.65 -1.67 15.46
C LEU A 24 -12.66 -0.55 14.43
N SER A 25 -11.54 0.13 14.28
CA SER A 25 -11.40 1.32 13.43
C SER A 25 -10.91 1.01 12.01
N ALA A 26 -10.52 -0.23 11.73
CA ALA A 26 -9.97 -0.60 10.43
C ALA A 26 -10.98 -0.43 9.28
N HIS A 27 -12.24 -0.74 9.52
CA HIS A 27 -13.31 -0.48 8.54
C HIS A 27 -13.59 1.01 8.37
N ASN A 28 -13.45 1.80 9.44
CA ASN A 28 -13.72 3.24 9.39
C ASN A 28 -12.77 4.04 8.50
N LEU A 29 -11.56 3.56 8.20
CA LEU A 29 -10.65 4.29 7.31
C LEU A 29 -11.13 4.26 5.86
N LEU A 30 -11.55 3.10 5.37
CA LEU A 30 -12.10 2.97 4.02
C LEU A 30 -13.48 3.64 3.91
N ASP A 31 -14.26 3.64 4.98
CA ASP A 31 -15.58 4.28 5.02
C ASP A 31 -15.52 5.82 4.97
N LYS A 32 -14.36 6.40 5.31
CA LYS A 32 -14.12 7.85 5.12
C LYS A 32 -14.01 8.26 3.64
N ILE A 33 -13.77 7.30 2.75
CA ILE A 33 -13.73 7.54 1.32
C ILE A 33 -15.17 7.52 0.81
N ILE A 34 -15.60 8.61 0.19
CA ILE A 34 -16.91 8.69 -0.46
C ILE A 34 -16.78 8.02 -1.84
N GLY A 35 -17.64 7.06 -2.14
CA GLY A 35 -17.56 6.28 -3.38
C GLY A 35 -16.39 5.28 -3.37
N LEU A 36 -15.86 4.95 -4.55
CA LEU A 36 -14.77 4.01 -4.78
C LEU A 36 -15.03 2.60 -4.17
N ASP A 37 -16.26 2.11 -4.26
CA ASP A 37 -16.67 0.87 -3.61
C ASP A 37 -15.88 -0.35 -4.10
N GLU A 38 -15.53 -0.38 -5.39
CA GLU A 38 -14.67 -1.42 -5.96
C GLU A 38 -13.27 -1.41 -5.33
N VAL A 39 -12.67 -0.22 -5.19
CA VAL A 39 -11.36 -0.06 -4.55
C VAL A 39 -11.41 -0.51 -3.10
N LYS A 40 -12.44 -0.12 -2.36
CA LYS A 40 -12.65 -0.54 -0.97
C LYS A 40 -12.76 -2.06 -0.87
N GLN A 41 -13.51 -2.68 -1.79
CA GLN A 41 -13.66 -4.13 -1.83
C GLN A 41 -12.34 -4.83 -2.12
N GLN A 42 -11.55 -4.33 -3.08
CA GLN A 42 -10.21 -4.85 -3.38
C GLN A 42 -9.28 -4.75 -2.16
N MET A 43 -9.27 -3.61 -1.45
CA MET A 43 -8.46 -3.45 -0.24
C MET A 43 -8.85 -4.41 0.87
N ARG A 44 -10.16 -4.64 1.08
CA ARG A 44 -10.64 -5.65 2.03
C ARG A 44 -10.18 -7.06 1.64
N LEU A 45 -10.32 -7.41 0.37
CA LEU A 45 -9.90 -8.72 -0.14
C LEU A 45 -8.39 -8.96 0.06
N ILE A 46 -7.56 -7.95 -0.19
CA ILE A 46 -6.11 -8.04 0.07
C ILE A 46 -5.83 -8.33 1.55
N VAL A 47 -6.50 -7.61 2.45
CA VAL A 47 -6.34 -7.81 3.89
C VAL A 47 -6.82 -9.19 4.33
N GLU A 48 -7.96 -9.64 3.85
CA GLU A 48 -8.50 -10.96 4.16
C GLU A 48 -7.57 -12.06 3.66
N THR A 49 -7.08 -11.95 2.42
CA THR A 49 -6.13 -12.90 1.82
C THR A 49 -4.83 -12.94 2.61
N TYR A 50 -4.26 -11.78 2.96
CA TYR A 50 -3.06 -11.70 3.78
C TYR A 50 -3.25 -12.34 5.14
N THR A 51 -4.34 -12.02 5.82
CA THR A 51 -4.66 -12.57 7.14
C THR A 51 -4.86 -14.09 7.08
N TYR A 52 -5.54 -14.59 6.06
CA TYR A 52 -5.72 -16.02 5.82
C TYR A 52 -4.38 -16.73 5.62
N LEU A 53 -3.52 -16.25 4.73
CA LEU A 53 -2.22 -16.83 4.46
C LEU A 53 -1.32 -16.87 5.70
N HIS A 54 -1.31 -15.78 6.48
CA HIS A 54 -0.51 -15.71 7.71
C HIS A 54 -1.08 -16.51 8.89
N SER A 55 -2.35 -16.88 8.85
CA SER A 55 -2.95 -17.78 9.84
C SER A 55 -2.57 -19.25 9.62
N ARG A 56 -2.09 -19.59 8.43
CA ARG A 56 -1.73 -20.95 8.02
C ARG A 56 -0.24 -21.18 8.17
N LYS A 57 0.13 -22.12 9.03
CA LYS A 57 1.55 -22.50 9.29
C LYS A 57 2.22 -23.17 8.08
N ASP A 58 1.43 -23.86 7.26
CA ASP A 58 1.88 -24.59 6.07
C ASP A 58 2.28 -23.68 4.89
N ILE A 59 1.78 -22.44 4.89
CA ILE A 59 2.03 -21.43 3.85
C ILE A 59 2.58 -20.12 4.40
N ALA A 60 3.09 -20.12 5.63
CA ALA A 60 3.61 -18.92 6.30
C ALA A 60 4.76 -18.21 5.55
N ASN A 61 5.41 -18.91 4.60
CA ASN A 61 6.49 -18.36 3.79
C ASN A 61 5.99 -17.72 2.47
N VAL A 62 4.68 -17.75 2.19
CA VAL A 62 4.14 -17.06 1.01
C VAL A 62 4.14 -15.57 1.25
N ARG A 63 5.00 -14.86 0.53
CA ARG A 63 5.05 -13.40 0.54
C ARG A 63 4.10 -12.86 -0.53
N LEU A 64 3.20 -11.96 -0.14
CA LEU A 64 2.35 -11.25 -1.09
C LEU A 64 3.09 -9.99 -1.56
N SER A 65 3.44 -9.96 -2.83
CA SER A 65 3.85 -8.72 -3.48
C SER A 65 2.60 -7.95 -3.89
N ILE A 66 2.33 -6.82 -3.22
CA ILE A 66 1.15 -6.00 -3.47
C ILE A 66 1.56 -4.78 -4.31
N ASN A 67 1.88 -5.03 -5.59
CA ASN A 67 2.11 -3.94 -6.52
C ASN A 67 0.77 -3.42 -7.05
N THR A 68 0.55 -2.13 -6.90
CA THR A 68 -0.75 -1.49 -7.24
C THR A 68 -0.52 -0.31 -8.16
N ILE A 69 -1.35 -0.21 -9.21
CA ILE A 69 -1.39 0.96 -10.10
C ILE A 69 -2.71 1.70 -9.84
N ILE A 70 -2.61 2.98 -9.48
CA ILE A 70 -3.76 3.86 -9.28
C ILE A 70 -3.89 4.75 -10.51
N VAL A 71 -4.97 4.57 -11.26
CA VAL A 71 -5.27 5.35 -12.47
C VAL A 71 -6.40 6.34 -12.18
N GLY A 72 -6.25 7.56 -12.66
CA GLY A 72 -7.25 8.62 -12.51
C GLY A 72 -6.72 9.96 -12.96
N GLU A 73 -7.61 10.92 -13.23
CA GLU A 73 -7.25 12.28 -13.64
C GLU A 73 -6.51 13.04 -12.51
N THR A 74 -5.87 14.14 -12.90
CA THR A 74 -5.21 15.03 -11.92
C THR A 74 -6.25 15.61 -10.96
N GLY A 75 -5.93 15.63 -9.67
CA GLY A 75 -6.85 16.17 -8.65
C GLY A 75 -7.89 15.18 -8.12
N THR A 76 -7.93 13.93 -8.61
CA THR A 76 -8.92 12.92 -8.16
C THR A 76 -8.58 12.26 -6.81
N GLY A 77 -7.55 12.73 -6.11
CA GLY A 77 -7.21 12.24 -4.77
C GLY A 77 -6.34 10.98 -4.75
N LYS A 78 -5.59 10.67 -5.83
CA LYS A 78 -4.71 9.47 -5.87
C LYS A 78 -3.73 9.39 -4.70
N THR A 79 -3.08 10.49 -4.37
CA THR A 79 -2.12 10.57 -3.26
C THR A 79 -2.82 10.38 -1.92
N MET A 80 -3.99 10.99 -1.73
CA MET A 80 -4.81 10.78 -0.54
C MET A 80 -5.23 9.31 -0.40
N LEU A 81 -5.59 8.66 -1.51
CA LEU A 81 -5.92 7.24 -1.51
C LEU A 81 -4.72 6.39 -1.09
N ALA A 82 -3.52 6.70 -1.58
CA ALA A 82 -2.29 6.00 -1.18
C ALA A 82 -2.01 6.16 0.33
N GLU A 83 -2.27 7.32 0.91
CA GLU A 83 -2.16 7.54 2.36
C GLU A 83 -3.16 6.70 3.15
N ILE A 84 -4.40 6.62 2.68
CA ILE A 84 -5.44 5.81 3.34
C ILE A 84 -5.08 4.32 3.24
N ILE A 85 -4.59 3.85 2.08
CA ILE A 85 -4.13 2.48 1.88
C ILE A 85 -2.97 2.17 2.85
N ARG A 86 -2.00 3.08 2.99
CA ARG A 86 -0.91 2.94 3.97
C ARG A 86 -1.44 2.74 5.38
N ASP A 87 -2.35 3.59 5.83
CA ASP A 87 -2.88 3.51 7.18
C ASP A 87 -3.72 2.25 7.38
N TYR A 88 -4.47 1.86 6.37
CA TYR A 88 -5.25 0.63 6.39
C TYR A 88 -4.35 -0.61 6.46
N PHE A 89 -3.32 -0.70 5.64
CA PHE A 89 -2.36 -1.82 5.65
C PHE A 89 -1.54 -1.87 6.94
N TYR A 90 -1.16 -0.71 7.47
CA TYR A 90 -0.46 -0.66 8.75
C TYR A 90 -1.34 -1.16 9.91
N GLN A 91 -2.62 -0.78 9.95
CA GLN A 91 -3.56 -1.26 10.97
C GLN A 91 -3.75 -2.78 10.93
N HIS A 92 -3.73 -3.36 9.74
CA HIS A 92 -3.85 -4.81 9.53
C HIS A 92 -2.50 -5.55 9.57
N LYS A 93 -1.41 -4.87 9.91
CA LYS A 93 -0.06 -5.44 10.01
C LYS A 93 0.45 -6.05 8.69
N ILE A 94 -0.04 -5.58 7.55
CA ILE A 94 0.47 -5.94 6.22
C ILE A 94 1.83 -5.27 5.99
N ILE A 95 1.97 -4.04 6.46
CA ILE A 95 3.23 -3.30 6.46
C ILE A 95 3.69 -3.05 7.91
N GLU A 96 5.00 -3.00 8.10
CA GLU A 96 5.60 -2.85 9.43
C GLU A 96 5.60 -1.41 9.94
N LYS A 97 5.63 -0.44 8.99
CA LYS A 97 5.75 0.99 9.29
C LYS A 97 4.62 1.76 8.62
N SER A 98 3.98 2.66 9.36
CA SER A 98 3.04 3.64 8.78
C SER A 98 3.82 4.74 8.04
N LYS A 99 4.50 4.35 6.96
CA LYS A 99 5.34 5.23 6.16
C LYS A 99 4.94 5.16 4.70
N LEU A 100 4.69 6.32 4.09
CA LEU A 100 4.55 6.51 2.66
C LEU A 100 5.78 7.29 2.16
N THR A 101 6.61 6.64 1.34
CA THR A 101 7.72 7.30 0.65
C THR A 101 7.22 7.72 -0.73
N LEU A 102 6.99 9.01 -0.90
CA LEU A 102 6.48 9.58 -2.15
C LEU A 102 7.65 10.02 -3.02
N VAL A 103 7.63 9.61 -4.28
CA VAL A 103 8.60 9.99 -5.31
C VAL A 103 7.83 10.58 -6.48
N ASP A 104 8.00 11.89 -6.74
CA ASP A 104 7.46 12.50 -7.95
C ASP A 104 8.34 12.14 -9.17
N ALA A 105 7.72 11.99 -10.32
CA ALA A 105 8.43 11.72 -11.57
C ALA A 105 9.54 12.73 -11.88
N VAL A 106 9.38 13.99 -11.46
CA VAL A 106 10.40 15.04 -11.63
C VAL A 106 11.67 14.72 -10.84
N ASP A 107 11.53 14.10 -9.67
CA ASP A 107 12.66 13.73 -8.80
C ASP A 107 13.15 12.30 -9.05
N PHE A 108 12.56 11.59 -10.01
CA PHE A 108 12.85 10.17 -10.25
C PHE A 108 14.35 9.93 -10.53
N HIS A 109 15.02 10.80 -11.28
CA HIS A 109 16.46 10.67 -11.53
C HIS A 109 17.28 10.71 -10.24
N ARG A 110 16.97 11.66 -9.34
CA ARG A 110 17.63 11.74 -8.03
C ARG A 110 17.34 10.53 -7.17
N PHE A 111 16.15 9.94 -7.33
CA PHE A 111 15.79 8.71 -6.64
C PHE A 111 16.62 7.55 -7.15
N VAL A 112 16.79 7.42 -8.48
CA VAL A 112 17.56 6.35 -9.12
C VAL A 112 19.05 6.44 -8.81
N ASP A 113 19.62 7.65 -8.72
CA ASP A 113 21.04 7.87 -8.36
C ASP A 113 21.37 7.33 -6.96
N LYS A 114 20.40 7.30 -6.06
CA LYS A 114 20.52 6.78 -4.68
C LYS A 114 19.56 5.63 -4.44
N TRP A 115 19.40 4.78 -5.43
CA TRP A 115 18.38 3.73 -5.45
C TRP A 115 18.38 2.88 -4.19
N ASP A 116 19.50 2.24 -3.88
CA ASP A 116 19.59 1.31 -2.73
C ASP A 116 19.31 1.99 -1.39
N ASP A 117 19.78 3.22 -1.20
CA ASP A 117 19.55 3.98 0.01
C ASP A 117 18.08 4.39 0.15
N ASN A 118 17.44 4.75 -0.96
CA ASN A 118 16.03 5.15 -0.98
C ASN A 118 15.10 3.95 -0.77
N ILE A 119 15.42 2.81 -1.36
CA ILE A 119 14.69 1.55 -1.13
C ILE A 119 14.82 1.12 0.33
N LYS A 120 16.04 1.12 0.90
CA LYS A 120 16.25 0.81 2.32
C LYS A 120 15.43 1.72 3.25
N LYS A 121 15.30 3.00 2.91
CA LYS A 121 14.47 3.95 3.67
C LYS A 121 12.98 3.68 3.56
N ALA A 122 12.51 3.16 2.42
CA ALA A 122 11.11 2.81 2.19
C ALA A 122 10.73 1.47 2.82
N LYS A 123 11.70 0.59 3.06
CA LYS A 123 11.48 -0.78 3.54
C LYS A 123 10.57 -0.86 4.76
N GLY A 124 9.58 -1.73 4.67
CA GLY A 124 8.55 -1.95 5.68
C GLY A 124 7.37 -0.98 5.61
N GLY A 125 7.35 -0.06 4.63
CA GLY A 125 6.26 0.87 4.36
C GLY A 125 5.73 0.74 2.95
N ILE A 126 5.23 1.85 2.39
CA ILE A 126 4.78 1.94 0.98
C ILE A 126 5.69 2.91 0.23
N LEU A 127 6.14 2.49 -0.95
CA LEU A 127 6.80 3.34 -1.92
C LEU A 127 5.79 3.73 -3.01
N PHE A 128 5.53 5.02 -3.15
CA PHE A 128 4.54 5.56 -4.07
C PHE A 128 5.19 6.47 -5.11
N PHE A 129 5.08 6.10 -6.36
CA PHE A 129 5.54 6.92 -7.49
C PHE A 129 4.37 7.72 -8.05
N ASP A 130 4.45 9.05 -7.94
CA ASP A 130 3.42 9.95 -8.46
C ASP A 130 3.79 10.50 -9.84
N ASN A 131 2.78 10.83 -10.64
CA ASN A 131 2.93 11.43 -11.97
C ASN A 131 3.78 10.59 -12.95
N VAL A 132 3.76 9.27 -12.85
CA VAL A 132 4.61 8.34 -13.64
C VAL A 132 4.45 8.54 -15.14
N GLN A 133 3.30 9.03 -15.61
CA GLN A 133 3.05 9.35 -17.01
C GLN A 133 4.04 10.38 -17.58
N LYS A 134 4.64 11.22 -16.74
CA LYS A 134 5.67 12.18 -17.18
C LYS A 134 6.98 11.49 -17.58
N LEU A 135 7.24 10.28 -17.07
CA LEU A 135 8.40 9.47 -17.42
C LEU A 135 8.24 8.79 -18.78
N LEU A 136 7.02 8.71 -19.31
CA LEU A 136 6.73 8.15 -20.62
C LEU A 136 6.90 9.15 -21.77
N SER A 137 7.24 10.41 -21.47
CA SER A 137 7.46 11.42 -22.52
C SER A 137 8.78 11.19 -23.25
N ASP A 138 8.79 11.45 -24.58
CA ASP A 138 9.87 11.19 -25.53
C ASP A 138 11.26 11.81 -25.21
N LYS A 139 11.38 12.54 -24.11
CA LYS A 139 12.64 13.15 -23.67
C LYS A 139 13.75 12.14 -23.33
N TYR A 140 13.40 10.86 -23.21
CA TYR A 140 14.33 9.78 -22.84
C TYR A 140 14.69 8.85 -23.99
N SER A 141 14.40 9.21 -25.25
CA SER A 141 14.59 8.39 -26.44
C SER A 141 16.03 7.87 -26.65
N ASN A 142 17.03 8.44 -25.99
CA ASN A 142 18.43 8.03 -26.10
C ASN A 142 19.04 7.53 -24.77
N GLN A 143 18.25 7.32 -23.71
CA GLN A 143 18.72 6.78 -22.43
C GLN A 143 17.83 5.61 -22.01
N VAL A 144 18.37 4.72 -21.18
CA VAL A 144 17.56 3.65 -20.55
C VAL A 144 16.37 4.29 -19.89
N ASN A 145 15.16 3.86 -20.29
CA ASN A 145 13.93 4.40 -19.73
C ASN A 145 13.95 4.13 -18.21
N PRO A 146 13.81 5.17 -17.37
CA PRO A 146 13.80 5.00 -15.92
C PRO A 146 12.77 3.99 -15.42
N LEU A 147 11.66 3.81 -16.14
CA LEU A 147 10.64 2.82 -15.82
C LEU A 147 11.13 1.38 -16.03
N ASP A 148 12.02 1.13 -17.01
CA ASP A 148 12.56 -0.22 -17.23
C ASP A 148 13.34 -0.68 -16.00
N LYS A 149 14.13 0.22 -15.39
CA LYS A 149 14.83 -0.07 -14.14
C LYS A 149 13.83 -0.36 -13.02
N LEU A 150 12.78 0.44 -12.88
CA LEU A 150 11.74 0.21 -11.88
C LEU A 150 11.08 -1.16 -12.04
N PHE A 151 10.71 -1.56 -13.26
CA PHE A 151 10.08 -2.84 -13.53
C PHE A 151 11.00 -4.02 -13.24
N VAL A 152 12.27 -3.92 -13.63
CA VAL A 152 13.29 -4.95 -13.31
C VAL A 152 13.44 -5.12 -11.80
N GLU A 153 13.51 -4.02 -11.06
CA GLU A 153 13.61 -4.06 -9.61
C GLU A 153 12.33 -4.59 -8.94
N MET A 154 11.16 -4.22 -9.44
CA MET A 154 9.89 -4.77 -8.94
C MET A 154 9.81 -6.30 -9.10
N ASP A 155 10.44 -6.86 -10.14
CA ASP A 155 10.53 -8.31 -10.30
C ASP A 155 11.44 -8.94 -9.23
N HIS A 156 12.56 -8.30 -8.89
CA HIS A 156 13.44 -8.76 -7.81
C HIS A 156 12.76 -8.68 -6.43
N TRP A 157 11.86 -7.73 -6.20
CA TRP A 157 11.15 -7.59 -4.92
C TRP A 157 10.07 -8.65 -4.69
N LYS A 158 9.76 -9.49 -5.65
CA LYS A 158 8.87 -10.64 -5.44
C LYS A 158 9.46 -11.61 -4.42
N ASP A 159 10.80 -11.72 -4.40
CA ASP A 159 11.52 -12.65 -3.51
C ASP A 159 11.93 -11.98 -2.19
N ASP A 160 12.15 -10.67 -2.18
CA ASP A 160 12.44 -9.86 -0.97
C ASP A 160 11.64 -8.54 -1.00
N PRO A 161 10.35 -8.56 -0.68
CA PRO A 161 9.50 -7.37 -0.71
C PRO A 161 9.99 -6.29 0.24
N ILE A 162 9.85 -5.05 -0.22
CA ILE A 162 10.26 -3.83 0.49
C ILE A 162 9.55 -3.70 1.85
#